data_abf3e5cd620843a57c0226be5b96134a
#
_entry.id   abf3e5cd620843a57c0226be5b96134a
#
_cell.length_a   1.000
_cell.length_b   1.000
_cell.length_c   1.000
_cell.angle_alpha   90.00
_cell.angle_beta   90.00
_cell.angle_gamma   90.00
#
_symmetry.space_group_name_H-M   'P 1'
#
loop_
_entity.id
_entity.type
_entity.pdbx_description
1 polymer ?
#
loop_
_entity_poly.entity_id
_entity_poly.type
_entity_poly.pdbx_seq_one_letter_code
_entity_poly.pdbx_strand_id
1 'polypeptide(L)'
;RVMGMSANLLSMGAIDFGIIIDGAVVMVEGVFVALDKKAREVGMPAFNVMSKMGLIRHTAKDKAKAVFFSKLIIITALIPIFSFQKVEGKMFSPLAYTLGFALLGALIFTLTLVPVMSSMLLKKNVREKNNRFVHFINAKCSALFDLFYAHRKLTIGMATVIAGVGLWLFSFLGTEFLPQLNEGSIYIRATLPQSISLDESVTLANKMRKKLLTFPEVRQVLSQTGRPNDGTDATGFYNIEFHVDIYPEKEWESKLTKLELIDKMQDDLSIYPGIDFNFSQPITDNVEEAASGVKGSIAVKVFGKDLYESEKYAVQIDKILSTVQGIEDLGVIRNIGQPELRIELNERQLARYGVAKEDVQSIIEMAIGGKSASLLYEDERKFNIMVRYSEQFRQNEEEIGKILVPAMDGTMVPIKELADITTITGPLLIFRDNHARFCRP
;
A
#
# COMPACT_ATOMS: atom_id res chain seq x y z
N ARG A 1 -20.52 -1.37 -9.29
CA ARG A 1 -20.22 -2.24 -10.46
C ARG A 1 -20.39 -1.51 -11.80
N VAL A 2 -21.39 -0.62 -11.95
CA VAL A 2 -21.64 0.11 -13.22
C VAL A 2 -20.45 1.00 -13.63
N MET A 3 -19.73 1.57 -12.67
CA MET A 3 -18.57 2.44 -12.91
C MET A 3 -17.21 1.72 -12.73
N GLY A 4 -17.19 0.39 -12.57
CA GLY A 4 -15.97 -0.39 -12.44
C GLY A 4 -15.17 -0.16 -11.14
N MET A 5 -15.73 0.57 -10.17
CA MET A 5 -15.06 0.85 -8.90
C MET A 5 -15.09 -0.36 -7.97
N SER A 6 -13.98 -0.66 -7.33
CA SER A 6 -13.87 -1.68 -6.28
C SER A 6 -14.55 -1.20 -5.00
N ALA A 7 -15.15 -2.13 -4.25
CA ALA A 7 -15.66 -1.85 -2.91
C ALA A 7 -14.48 -1.56 -1.96
N ASN A 8 -14.43 -0.37 -1.40
CA ASN A 8 -13.44 0.02 -0.41
C ASN A 8 -14.06 -0.05 0.99
N LEU A 9 -13.50 -0.87 1.88
CA LEU A 9 -13.98 -1.02 3.26
C LEU A 9 -13.93 0.29 4.06
N LEU A 10 -13.00 1.19 3.76
CA LEU A 10 -12.93 2.54 4.34
C LEU A 10 -14.13 3.41 3.97
N SER A 11 -14.74 3.19 2.80
CA SER A 11 -15.93 3.94 2.35
C SER A 11 -17.23 3.48 2.97
N MET A 12 -17.23 2.32 3.63
CA MET A 12 -18.42 1.75 4.30
C MET A 12 -18.49 2.10 5.79
N GLY A 13 -17.65 3.00 6.27
CA GLY A 13 -17.53 3.34 7.69
C GLY A 13 -18.76 4.03 8.28
N ALA A 14 -18.96 3.84 9.59
CA ALA A 14 -20.08 4.41 10.36
C ALA A 14 -20.13 5.96 10.35
N ILE A 15 -19.01 6.63 10.02
CA ILE A 15 -18.89 8.08 9.93
C ILE A 15 -19.79 8.64 8.82
N ASP A 16 -19.86 7.95 7.67
CA ASP A 16 -20.65 8.38 6.52
C ASP A 16 -22.14 8.37 6.82
N PHE A 17 -22.59 7.42 7.64
CA PHE A 17 -23.99 7.24 7.97
C PHE A 17 -24.56 8.43 8.77
N GLY A 18 -23.78 8.96 9.73
CA GLY A 18 -24.17 10.14 10.52
C GLY A 18 -24.40 11.38 9.64
N ILE A 19 -23.46 11.66 8.74
CA ILE A 19 -23.50 12.81 7.83
C ILE A 19 -24.65 12.71 6.82
N ILE A 20 -24.95 11.49 6.34
CA ILE A 20 -26.05 11.25 5.40
C ILE A 20 -27.40 11.52 6.03
N ILE A 21 -27.66 11.04 7.26
CA ILE A 21 -28.94 11.11 7.95
C ILE A 21 -29.25 12.52 8.49
N ASP A 22 -28.23 13.29 8.83
CA ASP A 22 -28.37 14.60 9.48
C ASP A 22 -29.45 15.50 8.83
N GLY A 23 -29.43 15.65 7.52
CA GLY A 23 -30.45 16.43 6.80
C GLY A 23 -31.89 15.95 7.00
N ALA A 24 -32.08 14.62 7.09
CA ALA A 24 -33.40 14.04 7.33
C ALA A 24 -33.88 14.28 8.76
N VAL A 25 -32.98 14.19 9.74
CA VAL A 25 -33.27 14.50 11.16
C VAL A 25 -33.70 15.95 11.31
N VAL A 26 -32.94 16.91 10.76
CA VAL A 26 -33.27 18.34 10.80
C VAL A 26 -34.62 18.63 10.13
N MET A 27 -34.93 17.95 9.03
CA MET A 27 -36.21 18.12 8.33
C MET A 27 -37.39 17.59 9.16
N VAL A 28 -37.26 16.36 9.71
CA VAL A 28 -38.33 15.76 10.55
C VAL A 28 -38.54 16.55 11.82
N GLU A 29 -37.45 16.95 12.50
CA GLU A 29 -37.51 17.77 13.70
C GLU A 29 -38.18 19.14 13.41
N GLY A 30 -37.79 19.80 12.32
CA GLY A 30 -38.39 21.05 11.89
C GLY A 30 -39.90 20.93 11.67
N VAL A 31 -40.34 19.85 11.03
CA VAL A 31 -41.79 19.54 10.83
C VAL A 31 -42.48 19.28 12.17
N PHE A 32 -41.86 18.52 13.06
CA PHE A 32 -42.41 18.20 14.37
C PHE A 32 -42.60 19.46 15.22
N VAL A 33 -41.58 20.29 15.36
CA VAL A 33 -41.60 21.55 16.10
C VAL A 33 -42.63 22.50 15.53
N ALA A 34 -42.72 22.62 14.19
CA ALA A 34 -43.69 23.49 13.53
C ALA A 34 -45.14 23.04 13.81
N LEU A 35 -45.42 21.73 13.81
CA LEU A 35 -46.75 21.21 14.15
C LEU A 35 -47.12 21.50 15.61
N ASP A 36 -46.21 21.21 16.56
CA ASP A 36 -46.46 21.46 18.00
C ASP A 36 -46.64 22.99 18.29
N LYS A 37 -45.74 23.81 17.75
CA LYS A 37 -45.84 25.27 17.89
C LYS A 37 -47.16 25.81 17.36
N LYS A 38 -47.57 25.38 16.15
CA LYS A 38 -48.83 25.82 15.56
C LYS A 38 -50.05 25.37 16.35
N ALA A 39 -50.03 24.11 16.86
CA ALA A 39 -51.09 23.62 17.75
C ALA A 39 -51.24 24.45 19.04
N ARG A 40 -50.11 24.92 19.61
CA ARG A 40 -50.11 25.81 20.81
C ARG A 40 -50.59 27.22 20.51
N GLU A 41 -50.22 27.79 19.34
CA GLU A 41 -50.58 29.15 18.94
C GLU A 41 -52.08 29.33 18.66
N VAL A 42 -52.67 28.43 17.88
CA VAL A 42 -54.06 28.56 17.42
C VAL A 42 -55.07 27.78 18.25
N GLY A 43 -54.61 26.95 19.18
CA GLY A 43 -55.45 26.04 19.97
C GLY A 43 -55.89 24.79 19.17
N MET A 44 -56.18 23.71 19.90
CA MET A 44 -56.51 22.44 19.28
C MET A 44 -57.76 22.47 18.37
N PRO A 45 -58.85 23.19 18.68
CA PRO A 45 -60.00 23.23 17.78
C PRO A 45 -59.68 23.78 16.40
N ALA A 46 -59.03 24.98 16.36
CA ALA A 46 -58.62 25.61 15.11
C ALA A 46 -57.55 24.83 14.36
N PHE A 47 -56.57 24.25 15.11
CA PHE A 47 -55.52 23.41 14.52
C PHE A 47 -56.08 22.16 13.81
N ASN A 48 -57.14 21.54 14.34
CA ASN A 48 -57.77 20.35 13.73
C ASN A 48 -58.42 20.61 12.37
N VAL A 49 -58.79 21.86 12.09
CA VAL A 49 -59.35 22.27 10.80
C VAL A 49 -58.24 22.55 9.78
N MET A 50 -57.04 22.89 10.21
CA MET A 50 -55.91 23.21 9.32
C MET A 50 -55.41 21.98 8.57
N SER A 51 -54.93 22.17 7.33
CA SER A 51 -54.34 21.11 6.53
C SER A 51 -52.95 20.75 7.06
N LYS A 52 -52.82 19.50 7.56
CA LYS A 52 -51.50 18.92 7.97
C LYS A 52 -50.49 18.99 6.84
N MET A 53 -50.89 18.64 5.62
CA MET A 53 -50.01 18.64 4.45
C MET A 53 -49.53 20.07 4.11
N GLY A 54 -50.40 21.07 4.25
CA GLY A 54 -50.07 22.49 4.02
C GLY A 54 -48.98 22.98 4.98
N LEU A 55 -49.09 22.64 6.27
CA LEU A 55 -48.11 22.99 7.29
C LEU A 55 -46.74 22.30 7.04
N ILE A 56 -46.76 21.03 6.72
CA ILE A 56 -45.53 20.24 6.41
C ILE A 56 -44.84 20.83 5.17
N ARG A 57 -45.63 21.13 4.10
CA ARG A 57 -45.08 21.71 2.88
C ARG A 57 -44.46 23.08 3.13
N HIS A 58 -45.07 23.92 3.95
CA HIS A 58 -44.54 25.25 4.30
C HIS A 58 -43.22 25.09 5.06
N THR A 59 -43.19 24.29 6.11
CA THR A 59 -41.99 24.02 6.92
C THR A 59 -40.87 23.43 6.10
N ALA A 60 -41.18 22.44 5.26
CA ALA A 60 -40.18 21.80 4.37
C ALA A 60 -39.55 22.84 3.43
N LYS A 61 -40.38 23.76 2.86
CA LYS A 61 -39.88 24.84 2.00
C LYS A 61 -38.97 25.82 2.76
N ASP A 62 -39.30 26.18 3.98
CA ASP A 62 -38.50 27.06 4.80
C ASP A 62 -37.15 26.47 5.18
N LYS A 63 -37.13 25.15 5.51
CA LYS A 63 -35.91 24.45 5.87
C LYS A 63 -35.07 23.98 4.67
N ALA A 64 -35.69 23.81 3.49
CA ALA A 64 -35.06 23.30 2.29
C ALA A 64 -33.79 24.08 1.91
N LYS A 65 -33.82 25.40 1.99
CA LYS A 65 -32.68 26.26 1.64
C LYS A 65 -31.47 25.99 2.54
N ALA A 66 -31.68 25.91 3.86
CA ALA A 66 -30.61 25.67 4.82
C ALA A 66 -30.01 24.25 4.64
N VAL A 67 -30.85 23.24 4.48
CA VAL A 67 -30.43 21.86 4.24
C VAL A 67 -29.66 21.73 2.92
N PHE A 68 -30.13 22.37 1.85
CA PHE A 68 -29.46 22.37 0.55
C PHE A 68 -28.05 22.96 0.65
N PHE A 69 -27.89 24.15 1.18
CA PHE A 69 -26.57 24.76 1.30
C PHE A 69 -25.64 24.04 2.25
N SER A 70 -26.16 23.49 3.36
CA SER A 70 -25.37 22.68 4.28
C SER A 70 -24.76 21.43 3.58
N LYS A 71 -25.58 20.68 2.83
CA LYS A 71 -25.10 19.54 2.07
C LYS A 71 -24.17 19.91 0.92
N LEU A 72 -24.45 21.03 0.25
CA LEU A 72 -23.59 21.53 -0.83
C LEU A 72 -22.18 21.87 -0.32
N ILE A 73 -22.08 22.49 0.86
CA ILE A 73 -20.78 22.81 1.49
C ILE A 73 -19.99 21.52 1.75
N ILE A 74 -20.65 20.48 2.28
CA ILE A 74 -19.98 19.19 2.55
C ILE A 74 -19.50 18.56 1.24
N ILE A 75 -20.35 18.56 0.19
CA ILE A 75 -19.96 18.01 -1.13
C ILE A 75 -18.78 18.80 -1.71
N THR A 76 -18.80 20.13 -1.58
CA THR A 76 -17.71 21.00 -2.05
C THR A 76 -16.40 20.71 -1.32
N ALA A 77 -16.46 20.39 -0.03
CA ALA A 77 -15.30 20.01 0.77
C ALA A 77 -14.63 18.69 0.32
N LEU A 78 -15.33 17.86 -0.47
CA LEU A 78 -14.76 16.64 -1.04
C LEU A 78 -14.00 16.89 -2.35
N ILE A 79 -14.19 18.04 -3.00
CA ILE A 79 -13.57 18.35 -4.32
C ILE A 79 -12.04 18.23 -4.29
N PRO A 80 -11.31 18.71 -3.26
CA PRO A 80 -9.86 18.58 -3.20
C PRO A 80 -9.36 17.13 -3.26
N ILE A 81 -10.15 16.14 -2.81
CA ILE A 81 -9.77 14.73 -2.85
C ILE A 81 -9.56 14.23 -4.29
N PHE A 82 -10.28 14.82 -5.26
CA PHE A 82 -10.12 14.47 -6.67
C PHE A 82 -8.84 15.01 -7.32
N SER A 83 -8.11 15.89 -6.64
CA SER A 83 -6.81 16.37 -7.09
C SER A 83 -5.66 15.42 -6.71
N PHE A 84 -5.90 14.44 -5.84
CA PHE A 84 -4.92 13.45 -5.46
C PHE A 84 -4.53 12.56 -6.64
N GLN A 85 -3.23 12.27 -6.74
CA GLN A 85 -2.65 11.48 -7.84
C GLN A 85 -2.02 10.19 -7.29
N LYS A 86 -1.59 9.31 -8.21
CA LYS A 86 -0.89 8.06 -7.88
C LYS A 86 -1.66 7.19 -6.87
N VAL A 87 -0.99 6.77 -5.79
CA VAL A 87 -1.54 5.87 -4.76
C VAL A 87 -2.65 6.54 -3.95
N GLU A 88 -2.44 7.79 -3.53
CA GLU A 88 -3.45 8.57 -2.80
C GLU A 88 -4.74 8.70 -3.58
N GLY A 89 -4.64 9.05 -4.87
CA GLY A 89 -5.80 9.13 -5.75
C GLY A 89 -6.54 7.80 -5.87
N LYS A 90 -5.81 6.69 -6.01
CA LYS A 90 -6.41 5.35 -6.09
C LYS A 90 -7.14 4.95 -4.80
N MET A 91 -6.62 5.35 -3.63
CA MET A 91 -7.22 5.03 -2.32
C MET A 91 -8.42 5.92 -1.99
N PHE A 92 -8.28 7.24 -2.18
CA PHE A 92 -9.28 8.20 -1.70
C PHE A 92 -10.36 8.56 -2.72
N SER A 93 -10.10 8.45 -4.04
CA SER A 93 -11.11 8.75 -5.05
C SER A 93 -12.37 7.87 -4.97
N PRO A 94 -12.29 6.54 -4.76
CA PRO A 94 -13.48 5.73 -4.57
C PRO A 94 -14.31 6.14 -3.34
N LEU A 95 -13.64 6.56 -2.25
CA LEU A 95 -14.29 7.10 -1.06
C LEU A 95 -15.05 8.39 -1.38
N ALA A 96 -14.39 9.34 -2.04
CA ALA A 96 -14.99 10.62 -2.41
C ALA A 96 -16.21 10.46 -3.35
N TYR A 97 -16.11 9.57 -4.34
CA TYR A 97 -17.26 9.25 -5.22
C TYR A 97 -18.42 8.63 -4.44
N THR A 98 -18.15 7.64 -3.60
CA THR A 98 -19.18 6.94 -2.83
C THR A 98 -19.90 7.90 -1.89
N LEU A 99 -19.15 8.71 -1.13
CA LEU A 99 -19.69 9.68 -0.20
C LEU A 99 -20.42 10.82 -0.95
N GLY A 100 -19.85 11.32 -2.04
CA GLY A 100 -20.46 12.36 -2.86
C GLY A 100 -21.81 11.94 -3.43
N PHE A 101 -21.90 10.74 -4.01
CA PHE A 101 -23.19 10.22 -4.53
C PHE A 101 -24.17 9.92 -3.40
N ALA A 102 -23.72 9.40 -2.26
CA ALA A 102 -24.57 9.16 -1.10
C ALA A 102 -25.17 10.48 -0.55
N LEU A 103 -24.36 11.55 -0.47
CA LEU A 103 -24.81 12.88 -0.05
C LEU A 103 -25.78 13.51 -1.04
N LEU A 104 -25.55 13.35 -2.35
CA LEU A 104 -26.50 13.79 -3.38
C LEU A 104 -27.83 13.04 -3.28
N GLY A 105 -27.79 11.73 -3.13
CA GLY A 105 -28.99 10.92 -2.89
C GLY A 105 -29.72 11.34 -1.60
N ALA A 106 -28.97 11.53 -0.51
CA ALA A 106 -29.51 12.00 0.76
C ALA A 106 -30.15 13.37 0.65
N LEU A 107 -29.56 14.29 -0.12
CA LEU A 107 -30.13 15.63 -0.39
C LEU A 107 -31.46 15.50 -1.11
N ILE A 108 -31.53 14.71 -2.20
CA ILE A 108 -32.77 14.50 -2.95
C ILE A 108 -33.84 13.88 -2.05
N PHE A 109 -33.53 12.83 -1.30
CA PHE A 109 -34.48 12.19 -0.40
C PHE A 109 -34.92 13.10 0.75
N THR A 110 -34.03 13.90 1.31
CA THR A 110 -34.37 14.84 2.37
C THR A 110 -35.37 15.91 1.90
N LEU A 111 -35.25 16.37 0.66
CA LEU A 111 -36.12 17.40 0.11
C LEU A 111 -37.43 16.83 -0.48
N THR A 112 -37.47 15.54 -0.83
CA THR A 112 -38.62 14.91 -1.48
C THR A 112 -39.30 13.88 -0.61
N LEU A 113 -38.62 12.78 -0.32
CA LEU A 113 -39.17 11.63 0.38
C LEU A 113 -39.46 11.92 1.85
N VAL A 114 -38.55 12.60 2.56
CA VAL A 114 -38.69 12.86 4.01
C VAL A 114 -39.92 13.68 4.36
N PRO A 115 -40.26 14.78 3.68
CA PRO A 115 -41.52 15.51 3.92
C PRO A 115 -42.76 14.64 3.66
N VAL A 116 -42.74 13.82 2.60
CA VAL A 116 -43.86 12.94 2.28
C VAL A 116 -44.02 11.88 3.37
N MET A 117 -42.94 11.20 3.76
CA MET A 117 -42.95 10.19 4.84
C MET A 117 -43.37 10.83 6.17
N SER A 118 -42.92 12.07 6.47
CA SER A 118 -43.35 12.80 7.64
C SER A 118 -44.85 13.07 7.63
N SER A 119 -45.45 13.35 6.46
CA SER A 119 -46.88 13.53 6.33
C SER A 119 -47.70 12.25 6.57
N MET A 120 -47.11 11.09 6.25
CA MET A 120 -47.77 9.77 6.43
C MET A 120 -47.61 9.25 7.86
N LEU A 121 -46.39 9.31 8.39
CA LEU A 121 -46.03 8.66 9.65
C LEU A 121 -46.30 9.54 10.90
N LEU A 122 -46.08 10.84 10.82
CA LEU A 122 -46.38 11.70 11.99
C LEU A 122 -47.88 11.84 12.18
N LYS A 123 -48.33 11.73 13.42
CA LYS A 123 -49.71 12.05 13.79
C LYS A 123 -49.88 13.60 13.75
N LYS A 124 -51.09 14.09 13.44
CA LYS A 124 -51.35 15.53 13.41
C LYS A 124 -51.15 16.17 14.79
N ASN A 125 -51.60 15.49 15.84
CA ASN A 125 -51.45 15.91 17.23
C ASN A 125 -50.19 15.36 17.87
N VAL A 126 -49.06 15.84 17.43
CA VAL A 126 -47.74 15.58 18.06
C VAL A 126 -47.50 16.59 19.14
N ARG A 127 -47.11 16.15 20.34
CA ARG A 127 -46.68 17.01 21.43
C ARG A 127 -45.23 16.70 21.76
N GLU A 128 -44.43 17.75 21.93
CA GLU A 128 -43.06 17.60 22.41
C GLU A 128 -43.08 17.01 23.82
N LYS A 129 -42.43 15.86 24.01
CA LYS A 129 -42.26 15.28 25.34
C LYS A 129 -41.27 16.13 26.13
N ASN A 130 -41.76 16.73 27.22
CA ASN A 130 -40.90 17.42 28.16
C ASN A 130 -39.95 16.42 28.86
N ASN A 131 -38.76 16.25 28.28
CA ASN A 131 -37.70 15.55 28.92
C ASN A 131 -36.89 16.51 29.79
N ARG A 132 -36.85 16.28 31.12
CA ARG A 132 -36.09 17.12 32.06
C ARG A 132 -34.64 17.29 31.68
N PHE A 133 -34.04 16.25 31.13
CA PHE A 133 -32.65 16.27 30.67
C PHE A 133 -32.44 17.19 29.46
N VAL A 134 -33.31 17.08 28.46
CA VAL A 134 -33.29 17.99 27.28
C VAL A 134 -33.53 19.42 27.68
N HIS A 135 -34.47 19.65 28.61
CA HIS A 135 -34.75 20.99 29.09
C HIS A 135 -33.56 21.60 29.86
N PHE A 136 -32.87 20.80 30.68
CA PHE A 136 -31.64 21.22 31.37
C PHE A 136 -30.54 21.60 30.39
N ILE A 137 -30.30 20.76 29.36
CA ILE A 137 -29.29 21.03 28.33
C ILE A 137 -29.65 22.30 27.57
N ASN A 138 -30.90 22.45 27.10
CA ASN A 138 -31.35 23.64 26.38
C ASN A 138 -31.20 24.90 27.21
N ALA A 139 -31.57 24.87 28.49
CA ALA A 139 -31.42 26.01 29.39
C ALA A 139 -29.94 26.41 29.57
N LYS A 140 -29.05 25.45 29.73
CA LYS A 140 -27.61 25.72 29.83
C LYS A 140 -27.00 26.22 28.53
N CYS A 141 -27.39 25.64 27.39
CA CYS A 141 -26.94 26.09 26.07
C CYS A 141 -27.45 27.51 25.77
N SER A 142 -28.72 27.83 26.09
CA SER A 142 -29.27 29.18 25.92
C SER A 142 -28.55 30.20 26.80
N ALA A 143 -28.35 29.89 28.08
CA ALA A 143 -27.60 30.77 28.99
C ALA A 143 -26.16 31.03 28.51
N LEU A 144 -25.50 30.00 28.01
CA LEU A 144 -24.14 30.11 27.44
C LEU A 144 -24.13 30.94 26.15
N PHE A 145 -25.13 30.74 25.30
CA PHE A 145 -25.32 31.56 24.09
C PHE A 145 -25.53 33.03 24.43
N ASP A 146 -26.42 33.33 25.38
CA ASP A 146 -26.70 34.70 25.80
C ASP A 146 -25.44 35.36 26.39
N LEU A 147 -24.64 34.64 27.16
CA LEU A 147 -23.36 35.13 27.67
C LEU A 147 -22.38 35.48 26.56
N PHE A 148 -22.22 34.60 25.58
CA PHE A 148 -21.33 34.82 24.45
C PHE A 148 -21.85 35.94 23.54
N TYR A 149 -23.15 36.04 23.35
CA TYR A 149 -23.76 37.07 22.55
C TYR A 149 -23.64 38.45 23.21
N ALA A 150 -23.83 38.53 24.52
CA ALA A 150 -23.66 39.76 25.30
C ALA A 150 -22.22 40.31 25.18
N HIS A 151 -21.23 39.41 25.16
CA HIS A 151 -19.81 39.75 25.07
C HIS A 151 -19.21 39.42 23.69
N ARG A 152 -19.96 39.64 22.62
CA ARG A 152 -19.62 39.24 21.23
C ARG A 152 -18.21 39.62 20.77
N LYS A 153 -17.68 40.79 21.17
CA LYS A 153 -16.32 41.21 20.82
C LYS A 153 -15.25 40.33 21.52
N LEU A 154 -15.47 40.03 22.79
CA LEU A 154 -14.59 39.13 23.54
C LEU A 154 -14.65 37.70 23.00
N THR A 155 -15.85 37.21 22.66
CA THR A 155 -16.07 35.87 22.08
C THR A 155 -15.36 35.74 20.73
N ILE A 156 -15.47 36.74 19.86
CA ILE A 156 -14.73 36.73 18.57
C ILE A 156 -13.23 36.78 18.80
N GLY A 157 -12.77 37.64 19.73
CA GLY A 157 -11.34 37.68 20.08
C GLY A 157 -10.80 36.33 20.59
N MET A 158 -11.55 35.70 21.50
CA MET A 158 -11.20 34.39 22.03
C MET A 158 -11.20 33.31 20.94
N ALA A 159 -12.20 33.29 20.06
CA ALA A 159 -12.26 32.35 18.96
C ALA A 159 -11.07 32.53 17.97
N THR A 160 -10.71 33.79 17.69
CA THR A 160 -9.56 34.13 16.84
C THR A 160 -8.25 33.67 17.50
N VAL A 161 -8.09 33.85 18.82
CA VAL A 161 -6.92 33.39 19.54
C VAL A 161 -6.82 31.84 19.52
N ILE A 162 -7.94 31.15 19.79
CA ILE A 162 -8.00 29.68 19.73
C ILE A 162 -7.64 29.18 18.31
N ALA A 163 -8.21 29.80 17.27
CA ALA A 163 -7.88 29.46 15.88
C ALA A 163 -6.41 29.74 15.57
N GLY A 164 -5.86 30.88 16.03
CA GLY A 164 -4.45 31.22 15.86
C GLY A 164 -3.53 30.22 16.55
N VAL A 165 -3.84 29.85 17.80
CA VAL A 165 -3.10 28.80 18.53
C VAL A 165 -3.21 27.45 17.83
N GLY A 166 -4.40 27.09 17.32
CA GLY A 166 -4.59 25.86 16.55
C GLY A 166 -3.72 25.82 15.29
N LEU A 167 -3.70 26.90 14.51
CA LEU A 167 -2.84 27.03 13.33
C LEU A 167 -1.35 27.00 13.69
N TRP A 168 -0.97 27.63 14.78
CA TRP A 168 0.41 27.59 15.27
C TRP A 168 0.81 26.18 15.70
N LEU A 169 -0.02 25.48 16.46
CA LEU A 169 0.23 24.07 16.84
C LEU A 169 0.28 23.16 15.61
N PHE A 170 -0.54 23.42 14.60
CA PHE A 170 -0.54 22.66 13.35
C PHE A 170 0.82 22.70 12.64
N SER A 171 1.57 23.80 12.77
CA SER A 171 2.92 23.91 12.16
C SER A 171 3.97 23.00 12.81
N PHE A 172 3.72 22.46 14.01
CA PHE A 172 4.58 21.49 14.69
C PHE A 172 4.19 20.02 14.42
N LEU A 173 3.06 19.78 13.79
CA LEU A 173 2.64 18.44 13.40
C LEU A 173 3.46 17.98 12.20
N GLY A 174 4.16 16.87 12.36
CA GLY A 174 4.79 16.17 11.24
C GLY A 174 3.73 15.70 10.24
N THR A 175 4.11 15.60 8.98
CA THR A 175 3.26 15.03 7.94
C THR A 175 3.74 13.63 7.63
N GLU A 176 2.90 12.63 7.84
CA GLU A 176 3.12 11.25 7.41
C GLU A 176 2.16 10.93 6.26
N PHE A 177 2.64 10.15 5.30
CA PHE A 177 1.82 9.75 4.14
C PHE A 177 0.65 8.85 4.58
N LEU A 178 0.95 7.87 5.42
CA LEU A 178 -0.02 6.98 6.06
C LEU A 178 0.42 6.72 7.50
N PRO A 179 -0.52 6.69 8.46
CA PRO A 179 -0.18 6.28 9.81
C PRO A 179 0.32 4.83 9.79
N GLN A 180 1.37 4.53 10.56
CA GLN A 180 1.88 3.17 10.69
C GLN A 180 0.80 2.28 11.32
N LEU A 181 0.22 1.42 10.50
CA LEU A 181 -0.73 0.42 10.96
C LEU A 181 0.04 -0.78 11.49
N ASN A 182 -0.31 -1.26 12.67
CA ASN A 182 0.22 -2.52 13.17
C ASN A 182 -0.49 -3.68 12.47
N GLU A 183 0.21 -4.32 11.53
CA GLU A 183 -0.32 -5.42 10.71
C GLU A 183 -0.27 -6.78 11.41
N GLY A 184 0.21 -6.82 12.68
CA GLY A 184 0.34 -8.09 13.43
C GLY A 184 1.41 -9.03 12.90
N SER A 185 2.28 -8.56 12.01
CA SER A 185 3.40 -9.29 11.45
C SER A 185 4.61 -8.39 11.26
N ILE A 186 5.79 -8.99 11.11
CA ILE A 186 7.03 -8.30 10.75
C ILE A 186 7.50 -8.88 9.41
N TYR A 187 7.91 -8.01 8.51
CA TYR A 187 8.49 -8.37 7.23
C TYR A 187 9.98 -8.01 7.24
N ILE A 188 10.85 -9.02 7.14
CA ILE A 188 12.29 -8.82 7.18
C ILE A 188 12.85 -9.14 5.81
N ARG A 189 13.59 -8.20 5.23
CA ARG A 189 14.37 -8.43 4.04
C ARG A 189 15.84 -8.52 4.41
N ALA A 190 16.48 -9.63 4.04
CA ALA A 190 17.90 -9.83 4.16
C ALA A 190 18.55 -9.74 2.77
N THR A 191 19.45 -8.78 2.59
CA THR A 191 20.22 -8.58 1.37
C THR A 191 21.62 -9.15 1.57
N LEU A 192 21.91 -10.26 0.91
CA LEU A 192 23.18 -10.98 0.95
C LEU A 192 24.14 -10.44 -0.12
N PRO A 193 25.42 -10.82 -0.08
CA PRO A 193 26.37 -10.51 -1.15
C PRO A 193 25.87 -11.05 -2.51
N GLN A 194 25.96 -10.26 -3.57
CA GLN A 194 25.43 -10.61 -4.89
C GLN A 194 26.04 -11.84 -5.54
N SER A 195 27.27 -12.19 -5.13
CA SER A 195 27.99 -13.38 -5.62
C SER A 195 27.56 -14.68 -4.96
N ILE A 196 26.59 -14.66 -4.05
CA ILE A 196 26.15 -15.83 -3.30
C ILE A 196 25.44 -16.84 -4.22
N SER A 197 25.63 -18.12 -3.96
CA SER A 197 24.89 -19.19 -4.64
C SER A 197 23.49 -19.37 -4.03
N LEU A 198 22.57 -19.98 -4.78
CA LEU A 198 21.23 -20.30 -4.28
C LEU A 198 21.28 -21.23 -3.07
N ASP A 199 22.15 -22.26 -3.11
CA ASP A 199 22.26 -23.26 -2.05
C ASP A 199 22.72 -22.65 -0.72
N GLU A 200 23.71 -21.74 -0.77
CA GLU A 200 24.16 -21.03 0.42
C GLU A 200 23.10 -20.05 0.92
N SER A 201 22.40 -19.35 0.02
CA SER A 201 21.26 -18.49 0.40
C SER A 201 20.17 -19.29 1.12
N VAL A 202 19.80 -20.45 0.61
CA VAL A 202 18.82 -21.35 1.25
C VAL A 202 19.32 -21.84 2.60
N THR A 203 20.61 -22.17 2.69
CA THR A 203 21.23 -22.60 3.96
C THR A 203 21.18 -21.49 5.01
N LEU A 204 21.53 -20.26 4.63
CA LEU A 204 21.44 -19.08 5.51
C LEU A 204 19.99 -18.77 5.87
N ALA A 205 19.07 -18.80 4.91
CA ALA A 205 17.63 -18.60 5.18
C ALA A 205 17.12 -19.58 6.24
N ASN A 206 17.51 -20.85 6.16
CA ASN A 206 17.13 -21.86 7.15
C ASN A 206 17.73 -21.59 8.55
N LYS A 207 18.98 -21.11 8.62
CA LYS A 207 19.62 -20.73 9.89
C LYS A 207 18.91 -19.52 10.53
N MET A 208 18.68 -18.46 9.75
CA MET A 208 18.00 -17.25 10.22
C MET A 208 16.56 -17.56 10.65
N ARG A 209 15.82 -18.35 9.86
CA ARG A 209 14.46 -18.77 10.21
C ARG A 209 14.41 -19.51 11.55
N LYS A 210 15.35 -20.44 11.79
CA LYS A 210 15.45 -21.13 13.07
C LYS A 210 15.75 -20.16 14.22
N LYS A 211 16.58 -19.16 13.97
CA LYS A 211 16.90 -18.12 14.96
C LYS A 211 15.69 -17.26 15.28
N LEU A 212 14.95 -16.82 14.27
CA LEU A 212 13.71 -16.04 14.46
C LEU A 212 12.63 -16.83 15.23
N LEU A 213 12.55 -18.14 15.04
CA LEU A 213 11.63 -19.01 15.77
C LEU A 213 12.01 -19.22 17.24
N THR A 214 13.16 -18.75 17.72
CA THR A 214 13.52 -18.80 19.16
C THR A 214 12.84 -17.72 19.99
N PHE A 215 12.29 -16.68 19.35
CA PHE A 215 11.55 -15.64 20.04
C PHE A 215 10.16 -16.14 20.43
N PRO A 216 9.77 -16.10 21.71
CA PRO A 216 8.45 -16.59 22.15
C PRO A 216 7.26 -15.81 21.56
N GLU A 217 7.49 -14.55 21.13
CA GLU A 217 6.50 -13.70 20.47
C GLU A 217 6.20 -14.14 19.05
N VAL A 218 7.07 -14.97 18.45
CA VAL A 218 6.95 -15.43 17.06
C VAL A 218 6.12 -16.70 17.01
N ARG A 219 5.05 -16.67 16.23
CA ARG A 219 4.17 -17.81 16.00
C ARG A 219 4.67 -18.68 14.84
N GLN A 220 5.08 -18.05 13.74
CA GLN A 220 5.47 -18.72 12.52
C GLN A 220 6.41 -17.83 11.71
N VAL A 221 7.34 -18.45 10.98
CA VAL A 221 8.23 -17.76 10.02
C VAL A 221 8.16 -18.46 8.69
N LEU A 222 7.76 -17.74 7.66
CA LEU A 222 7.84 -18.14 6.27
C LEU A 222 9.02 -17.41 5.62
N SER A 223 9.81 -18.12 4.79
CA SER A 223 10.91 -17.48 4.07
C SER A 223 10.83 -17.76 2.56
N GLN A 224 11.13 -16.74 1.77
CA GLN A 224 11.30 -16.82 0.33
C GLN A 224 12.75 -16.46 -0.01
N THR A 225 13.41 -17.29 -0.82
CA THR A 225 14.81 -17.09 -1.24
C THR A 225 14.89 -16.95 -2.74
N GLY A 226 15.47 -15.84 -3.22
CA GLY A 226 15.61 -15.57 -4.65
C GLY A 226 14.29 -15.16 -5.30
N ARG A 227 14.11 -15.59 -6.55
CA ARG A 227 12.96 -15.19 -7.39
C ARG A 227 12.31 -16.42 -8.04
N PRO A 228 11.02 -16.31 -8.44
CA PRO A 228 10.38 -17.36 -9.24
C PRO A 228 10.98 -17.42 -10.65
N ASN A 229 10.88 -18.58 -11.30
CA ASN A 229 11.43 -18.81 -12.62
C ASN A 229 10.63 -18.16 -13.77
N ASP A 230 9.47 -17.59 -13.48
CA ASP A 230 8.58 -16.94 -14.45
C ASP A 230 8.97 -15.51 -14.80
N GLY A 231 9.98 -14.95 -14.11
CA GLY A 231 10.48 -13.59 -14.33
C GLY A 231 9.57 -12.47 -13.82
N THR A 232 8.59 -12.80 -12.98
CA THR A 232 7.66 -11.80 -12.39
C THR A 232 8.32 -10.90 -11.36
N ASP A 233 9.43 -11.36 -10.74
CA ASP A 233 10.20 -10.59 -9.78
C ASP A 233 11.63 -10.35 -10.28
N ALA A 234 12.07 -9.09 -10.21
CA ALA A 234 13.40 -8.65 -10.64
C ALA A 234 14.40 -8.66 -9.47
N THR A 235 14.57 -9.82 -8.83
CA THR A 235 15.54 -10.01 -7.74
C THR A 235 16.50 -11.16 -8.06
N GLY A 236 17.46 -11.43 -7.19
CA GLY A 236 18.46 -12.50 -7.35
C GLY A 236 18.55 -13.39 -6.11
N PHE A 237 19.48 -14.34 -6.14
CA PHE A 237 19.71 -15.30 -5.04
C PHE A 237 20.17 -14.63 -3.73
N TYR A 238 20.63 -13.38 -3.83
CA TYR A 238 21.05 -12.54 -2.70
C TYR A 238 19.88 -12.00 -1.86
N ASN A 239 18.65 -12.11 -2.33
CA ASN A 239 17.47 -11.60 -1.63
C ASN A 239 16.76 -12.74 -0.88
N ILE A 240 16.59 -12.55 0.43
CA ILE A 240 15.78 -13.43 1.26
C ILE A 240 14.73 -12.56 1.96
N GLU A 241 13.49 -12.96 1.87
CA GLU A 241 12.37 -12.29 2.52
C GLU A 241 11.75 -13.21 3.57
N PHE A 242 11.58 -12.69 4.79
CA PHE A 242 10.95 -13.40 5.88
C PHE A 242 9.63 -12.73 6.24
N HIS A 243 8.57 -13.50 6.21
CA HIS A 243 7.29 -13.13 6.80
C HIS A 243 7.21 -13.74 8.19
N VAL A 244 7.35 -12.91 9.21
CA VAL A 244 7.34 -13.30 10.62
C VAL A 244 5.97 -12.97 11.20
N ASP A 245 5.17 -13.98 11.44
CA ASP A 245 3.87 -13.88 12.07
C ASP A 245 4.05 -13.91 13.59
N ILE A 246 3.54 -12.91 14.27
CA ILE A 246 3.71 -12.72 15.71
C ILE A 246 2.37 -12.86 16.44
N TYR A 247 2.42 -13.33 17.68
CA TYR A 247 1.26 -13.33 18.55
C TYR A 247 0.79 -11.89 18.82
N PRO A 248 -0.50 -11.65 19.11
CA PRO A 248 -0.96 -10.34 19.53
C PRO A 248 -0.17 -9.83 20.73
N GLU A 249 0.25 -8.56 20.74
CA GLU A 249 1.07 -7.97 21.82
C GLU A 249 0.49 -8.18 23.24
N LYS A 250 -0.83 -8.30 23.33
CA LYS A 250 -1.53 -8.56 24.60
C LYS A 250 -1.24 -9.94 25.19
N GLU A 251 -0.79 -10.86 24.38
CA GLU A 251 -0.48 -12.26 24.75
C GLU A 251 1.01 -12.44 25.07
N TRP A 252 1.84 -11.40 24.87
CA TRP A 252 3.27 -11.47 25.12
C TRP A 252 3.59 -11.46 26.62
N GLU A 253 4.36 -12.43 27.06
CA GLU A 253 4.87 -12.51 28.43
C GLU A 253 5.98 -11.49 28.71
N SER A 254 6.74 -11.12 27.66
CA SER A 254 7.93 -10.27 27.74
C SER A 254 7.65 -8.80 28.05
N LYS A 255 6.41 -8.31 27.90
CA LYS A 255 6.02 -6.89 27.99
C LYS A 255 6.79 -5.96 27.05
N LEU A 256 7.43 -6.50 26.03
CA LEU A 256 8.11 -5.73 25.00
C LEU A 256 7.09 -5.01 24.10
N THR A 257 7.49 -3.89 23.56
CA THR A 257 6.82 -3.31 22.40
C THR A 257 7.29 -3.99 21.13
N LYS A 258 6.54 -3.85 20.03
CA LYS A 258 6.94 -4.39 18.72
C LYS A 258 8.28 -3.84 18.26
N LEU A 259 8.57 -2.56 18.52
CA LEU A 259 9.86 -1.93 18.17
C LEU A 259 11.01 -2.57 18.96
N GLU A 260 10.88 -2.74 20.25
CA GLU A 260 11.90 -3.42 21.08
C GLU A 260 12.11 -4.89 20.68
N LEU A 261 11.08 -5.55 20.15
CA LEU A 261 11.22 -6.90 19.59
C LEU A 261 12.03 -6.86 18.29
N ILE A 262 11.77 -5.88 17.41
CA ILE A 262 12.51 -5.67 16.17
C ILE A 262 13.99 -5.41 16.49
N ASP A 263 14.29 -4.51 17.43
CA ASP A 263 15.66 -4.20 17.84
C ASP A 263 16.41 -5.47 18.29
N LYS A 264 15.77 -6.30 19.12
CA LYS A 264 16.35 -7.59 19.54
C LYS A 264 16.56 -8.57 18.38
N MET A 265 15.62 -8.64 17.44
CA MET A 265 15.77 -9.48 16.26
C MET A 265 16.92 -8.98 15.38
N GLN A 266 17.09 -7.68 15.24
CA GLN A 266 18.18 -7.07 14.49
C GLN A 266 19.53 -7.37 15.13
N ASP A 267 19.65 -7.20 16.44
CA ASP A 267 20.86 -7.55 17.19
C ASP A 267 21.23 -9.02 17.03
N ASP A 268 20.25 -9.91 17.15
CA ASP A 268 20.43 -11.36 17.01
C ASP A 268 20.79 -11.80 15.59
N LEU A 269 20.30 -11.10 14.57
CA LEU A 269 20.63 -11.37 13.17
C LEU A 269 21.94 -10.70 12.73
N SER A 270 22.44 -9.71 13.44
CA SER A 270 23.73 -9.03 13.17
C SER A 270 24.95 -9.95 13.27
N ILE A 271 24.79 -11.12 13.87
CA ILE A 271 25.85 -12.17 13.91
C ILE A 271 26.21 -12.69 12.51
N TYR A 272 25.35 -12.48 11.49
CA TYR A 272 25.65 -12.88 10.11
C TYR A 272 26.33 -11.73 9.37
N PRO A 273 27.65 -11.81 9.15
CA PRO A 273 28.40 -10.67 8.59
C PRO A 273 28.10 -10.45 7.11
N GLY A 274 28.06 -9.20 6.69
CA GLY A 274 27.87 -8.82 5.28
C GLY A 274 26.47 -9.02 4.75
N ILE A 275 25.48 -9.11 5.64
CA ILE A 275 24.06 -9.16 5.31
C ILE A 275 23.40 -7.89 5.86
N ASP A 276 22.72 -7.16 4.99
CA ASP A 276 21.94 -5.99 5.35
C ASP A 276 20.50 -6.43 5.63
N PHE A 277 19.98 -6.05 6.79
CA PHE A 277 18.61 -6.34 7.21
C PHE A 277 17.75 -5.09 7.16
N ASN A 278 16.56 -5.20 6.61
CA ASN A 278 15.54 -4.16 6.64
C ASN A 278 14.26 -4.74 7.25
N PHE A 279 13.73 -4.06 8.25
CA PHE A 279 12.52 -4.45 8.97
C PHE A 279 11.35 -3.55 8.56
N SER A 280 10.28 -4.16 8.09
CA SER A 280 9.07 -3.46 7.66
C SER A 280 7.81 -4.28 7.96
N GLN A 281 6.74 -3.95 7.29
CA GLN A 281 5.48 -4.70 7.35
C GLN A 281 4.96 -4.92 5.92
N PRO A 282 4.21 -6.02 5.65
CA PRO A 282 3.83 -6.39 4.29
C PRO A 282 3.05 -5.32 3.51
N ILE A 283 2.07 -4.66 4.14
CA ILE A 283 1.27 -3.62 3.48
C ILE A 283 2.09 -2.34 3.32
N THR A 284 2.82 -1.95 4.37
CA THR A 284 3.70 -0.77 4.35
C THR A 284 4.72 -0.89 3.21
N ASP A 285 5.38 -2.03 3.09
CA ASP A 285 6.38 -2.32 2.04
C ASP A 285 5.79 -2.19 0.63
N ASN A 286 4.61 -2.78 0.41
CA ASN A 286 3.91 -2.70 -0.88
C ASN A 286 3.44 -1.27 -1.21
N VAL A 287 3.01 -0.50 -0.22
CA VAL A 287 2.58 0.89 -0.41
C VAL A 287 3.76 1.78 -0.75
N GLU A 288 4.88 1.64 -0.05
CA GLU A 288 6.11 2.38 -0.31
C GLU A 288 6.67 2.07 -1.71
N GLU A 289 6.70 0.80 -2.09
CA GLU A 289 7.11 0.38 -3.43
C GLU A 289 6.19 0.96 -4.52
N ALA A 290 4.87 0.94 -4.31
CA ALA A 290 3.92 1.52 -5.24
C ALA A 290 4.04 3.06 -5.35
N ALA A 291 4.44 3.74 -4.28
CA ALA A 291 4.59 5.19 -4.24
C ALA A 291 5.91 5.67 -4.84
N SER A 292 7.03 5.06 -4.44
CA SER A 292 8.39 5.49 -4.77
C SER A 292 9.11 4.61 -5.80
N GLY A 293 8.59 3.39 -6.04
CA GLY A 293 9.24 2.33 -6.81
C GLY A 293 10.37 1.64 -6.03
N VAL A 294 10.45 1.87 -4.72
CA VAL A 294 11.44 1.29 -3.80
C VAL A 294 10.72 0.88 -2.53
N LYS A 295 11.11 -0.24 -1.95
CA LYS A 295 10.64 -0.67 -0.65
C LYS A 295 11.47 0.05 0.42
N GLY A 296 10.95 1.15 0.93
CA GLY A 296 11.57 2.01 1.93
C GLY A 296 11.01 3.43 1.92
N SER A 297 11.00 4.07 3.08
CA SER A 297 10.38 5.39 3.27
C SER A 297 11.11 6.52 2.51
N ILE A 298 12.42 6.37 2.31
CA ILE A 298 13.26 7.32 1.57
C ILE A 298 14.05 6.57 0.50
N ALA A 299 14.04 7.08 -0.72
CA ALA A 299 14.83 6.54 -1.82
C ALA A 299 15.69 7.63 -2.45
N VAL A 300 16.98 7.42 -2.48
CA VAL A 300 17.91 8.26 -3.23
C VAL A 300 18.24 7.57 -4.54
N LYS A 301 18.01 8.20 -5.68
CA LYS A 301 18.27 7.63 -7.02
C LYS A 301 19.43 8.38 -7.66
N VAL A 302 20.52 7.70 -7.92
CA VAL A 302 21.70 8.27 -8.60
C VAL A 302 21.61 7.97 -10.08
N PHE A 303 21.31 8.97 -10.89
CA PHE A 303 21.17 8.83 -12.33
C PHE A 303 22.52 8.98 -13.05
N GLY A 304 22.83 8.06 -13.95
CA GLY A 304 24.05 8.08 -14.75
C GLY A 304 24.01 7.17 -15.96
N LYS A 305 24.85 7.46 -16.96
CA LYS A 305 25.02 6.59 -18.15
C LYS A 305 25.90 5.38 -17.81
N ASP A 306 26.92 5.59 -16.98
CA ASP A 306 27.84 4.57 -16.50
C ASP A 306 27.35 4.05 -15.14
N LEU A 307 27.11 2.74 -15.05
CA LEU A 307 26.65 2.09 -13.84
C LEU A 307 27.73 2.02 -12.77
N TYR A 308 29.02 1.87 -13.16
CA TYR A 308 30.14 1.80 -12.22
C TYR A 308 30.38 3.14 -11.51
N GLU A 309 30.33 4.24 -12.27
CA GLU A 309 30.41 5.58 -11.69
C GLU A 309 29.21 5.87 -10.80
N SER A 310 28.00 5.51 -11.24
CA SER A 310 26.79 5.72 -10.45
C SER A 310 26.80 4.94 -9.14
N GLU A 311 27.29 3.69 -9.14
CA GLU A 311 27.45 2.89 -7.93
C GLU A 311 28.49 3.48 -6.97
N LYS A 312 29.60 3.98 -7.50
CA LYS A 312 30.61 4.68 -6.69
C LYS A 312 30.05 5.89 -5.95
N TYR A 313 29.21 6.67 -6.61
CA TYR A 313 28.51 7.79 -5.97
C TYR A 313 27.46 7.31 -4.96
N ALA A 314 26.72 6.26 -5.26
CA ALA A 314 25.75 5.67 -4.34
C ALA A 314 26.42 5.24 -3.02
N VAL A 315 27.57 4.57 -3.09
CA VAL A 315 28.36 4.18 -1.91
C VAL A 315 28.92 5.39 -1.13
N GLN A 316 29.24 6.49 -1.83
CA GLN A 316 29.65 7.72 -1.14
C GLN A 316 28.48 8.38 -0.41
N ILE A 317 27.31 8.40 -1.02
CA ILE A 317 26.07 8.92 -0.41
C ILE A 317 25.70 8.09 0.80
N ASP A 318 25.77 6.77 0.72
CA ASP A 318 25.54 5.84 1.82
C ASP A 318 26.41 6.19 3.04
N LYS A 319 27.71 6.37 2.84
CA LYS A 319 28.64 6.80 3.92
C LYS A 319 28.27 8.14 4.56
N ILE A 320 27.72 9.07 3.79
CA ILE A 320 27.29 10.36 4.31
C ILE A 320 25.98 10.18 5.09
N LEU A 321 25.02 9.46 4.52
CA LEU A 321 23.71 9.23 5.14
C LEU A 321 23.82 8.44 6.45
N SER A 322 24.76 7.51 6.56
CA SER A 322 25.01 6.76 7.81
C SER A 322 25.46 7.65 8.98
N THR A 323 25.89 8.87 8.71
CA THR A 323 26.25 9.86 9.76
C THR A 323 25.09 10.77 10.16
N VAL A 324 23.95 10.71 9.45
CA VAL A 324 22.79 11.57 9.69
C VAL A 324 21.88 10.94 10.75
N GLN A 325 21.64 11.67 11.82
CA GLN A 325 20.78 11.19 12.90
C GLN A 325 19.32 11.01 12.41
N GLY A 326 18.73 9.87 12.74
CA GLY A 326 17.35 9.52 12.39
C GLY A 326 17.21 8.72 11.09
N ILE A 327 18.32 8.35 10.44
CA ILE A 327 18.32 7.38 9.35
C ILE A 327 18.66 6.00 9.92
N GLU A 328 17.78 5.04 9.71
CA GLU A 328 17.91 3.66 10.11
C GLU A 328 17.75 2.75 8.88
N ASP A 329 18.23 1.51 8.96
CA ASP A 329 18.11 0.48 7.91
C ASP A 329 18.61 0.95 6.52
N LEU A 330 19.73 1.69 6.52
CA LEU A 330 20.34 2.18 5.29
C LEU A 330 20.97 1.02 4.51
N GLY A 331 20.65 0.90 3.23
CA GLY A 331 21.21 -0.13 2.37
C GLY A 331 21.43 0.33 0.94
N VAL A 332 22.53 -0.09 0.33
CA VAL A 332 22.82 0.16 -1.09
C VAL A 332 22.41 -1.03 -1.93
N ILE A 333 21.46 -0.84 -2.84
CA ILE A 333 21.15 -1.85 -3.83
C ILE A 333 22.19 -1.80 -4.95
N ARG A 334 23.20 -2.63 -4.83
CA ARG A 334 24.27 -2.73 -5.83
C ARG A 334 23.72 -3.35 -7.10
N ASN A 335 24.07 -2.77 -8.22
CA ASN A 335 23.65 -3.25 -9.54
C ASN A 335 24.70 -4.15 -10.19
N ILE A 336 25.94 -4.12 -9.69
CA ILE A 336 27.13 -4.79 -10.27
C ILE A 336 27.69 -5.76 -9.24
N GLY A 337 28.11 -6.93 -9.67
CA GLY A 337 28.77 -7.89 -8.77
C GLY A 337 28.34 -9.34 -8.98
N GLN A 338 27.39 -9.61 -9.84
CA GLN A 338 27.00 -10.98 -10.14
C GLN A 338 27.98 -11.60 -11.16
N PRO A 339 28.56 -12.78 -10.86
CA PRO A 339 29.30 -13.53 -11.85
C PRO A 339 28.34 -14.05 -12.94
N GLU A 340 28.69 -13.82 -14.18
CA GLU A 340 27.98 -14.30 -15.36
C GLU A 340 28.89 -15.21 -16.17
N LEU A 341 28.37 -16.34 -16.61
CA LEU A 341 29.05 -17.18 -17.58
C LEU A 341 28.75 -16.66 -18.99
N ARG A 342 29.77 -16.15 -19.65
CA ARG A 342 29.71 -15.69 -21.05
C ARG A 342 30.23 -16.76 -21.98
N ILE A 343 29.42 -17.15 -22.95
CA ILE A 343 29.78 -18.10 -24.02
C ILE A 343 29.74 -17.32 -25.33
N GLU A 344 30.91 -16.98 -25.85
CA GLU A 344 31.07 -16.17 -27.04
C GLU A 344 31.41 -17.06 -28.22
N LEU A 345 30.48 -17.18 -29.20
CA LEU A 345 30.62 -18.08 -30.33
C LEU A 345 31.66 -17.56 -31.32
N ASN A 346 32.59 -18.42 -31.74
CA ASN A 346 33.59 -18.10 -32.74
C ASN A 346 33.08 -18.45 -34.16
N GLU A 347 32.70 -17.44 -34.91
CA GLU A 347 32.12 -17.65 -36.26
C GLU A 347 33.02 -18.38 -37.21
N ARG A 348 34.37 -18.23 -37.12
CA ARG A 348 35.33 -18.96 -37.95
C ARG A 348 35.36 -20.46 -37.64
N GLN A 349 35.27 -20.79 -36.36
CA GLN A 349 35.23 -22.18 -35.95
C GLN A 349 33.91 -22.85 -36.30
N LEU A 350 32.79 -22.10 -36.16
CA LEU A 350 31.47 -22.59 -36.58
C LEU A 350 31.48 -22.95 -38.06
N ALA A 351 32.00 -22.05 -38.88
CA ALA A 351 32.12 -22.31 -40.31
C ALA A 351 33.06 -23.48 -40.66
N ARG A 352 34.17 -23.62 -39.90
CA ARG A 352 35.15 -24.69 -40.12
C ARG A 352 34.58 -26.07 -39.82
N TYR A 353 33.78 -26.16 -38.75
CA TYR A 353 33.15 -27.44 -38.31
C TYR A 353 31.77 -27.65 -38.98
N GLY A 354 31.27 -26.71 -39.77
CA GLY A 354 29.95 -26.82 -40.38
C GLY A 354 28.82 -26.89 -39.41
N VAL A 355 28.90 -26.09 -38.28
CA VAL A 355 27.91 -26.04 -37.25
C VAL A 355 27.11 -24.72 -37.32
N ALA A 356 25.80 -24.82 -37.32
CA ALA A 356 24.96 -23.64 -37.34
C ALA A 356 24.92 -22.98 -35.93
N LYS A 357 24.94 -21.65 -35.87
CA LYS A 357 24.88 -20.87 -34.64
C LYS A 357 23.64 -21.20 -33.82
N GLU A 358 22.51 -21.41 -34.48
CA GLU A 358 21.22 -21.74 -33.88
C GLU A 358 21.27 -23.10 -33.16
N ASP A 359 21.96 -24.09 -33.70
CA ASP A 359 22.12 -25.41 -33.12
C ASP A 359 22.93 -25.32 -31.81
N VAL A 360 24.03 -24.55 -31.83
CA VAL A 360 24.85 -24.33 -30.63
C VAL A 360 24.02 -23.64 -29.54
N GLN A 361 23.30 -22.59 -29.88
CA GLN A 361 22.46 -21.87 -28.93
C GLN A 361 21.35 -22.76 -28.34
N SER A 362 20.70 -23.57 -29.17
CA SER A 362 19.65 -24.49 -28.73
C SER A 362 20.20 -25.59 -27.79
N ILE A 363 21.41 -26.08 -28.06
CA ILE A 363 22.07 -27.07 -27.19
C ILE A 363 22.47 -26.42 -25.85
N ILE A 364 23.06 -25.23 -25.87
CA ILE A 364 23.43 -24.49 -24.66
C ILE A 364 22.17 -24.18 -23.82
N GLU A 365 21.09 -23.70 -24.42
CA GLU A 365 19.81 -23.47 -23.73
C GLU A 365 19.32 -24.76 -23.05
N MET A 366 19.24 -25.85 -23.82
CA MET A 366 18.75 -27.13 -23.31
C MET A 366 19.68 -27.73 -22.23
N ALA A 367 20.99 -27.70 -22.45
CA ALA A 367 21.95 -28.34 -21.54
C ALA A 367 22.08 -27.59 -20.20
N ILE A 368 22.14 -26.27 -20.24
CA ILE A 368 22.38 -25.42 -19.05
C ILE A 368 21.06 -24.98 -18.39
N GLY A 369 20.20 -24.30 -19.12
CA GLY A 369 18.95 -23.74 -18.63
C GLY A 369 17.81 -24.75 -18.52
N GLY A 370 17.81 -25.68 -19.44
CA GLY A 370 16.71 -26.61 -19.69
C GLY A 370 15.72 -26.07 -20.72
N LYS A 371 15.24 -26.99 -21.56
CA LYS A 371 14.23 -26.70 -22.59
C LYS A 371 12.97 -27.51 -22.34
N SER A 372 11.81 -26.88 -22.40
CA SER A 372 10.53 -27.58 -22.30
C SER A 372 10.32 -28.43 -23.55
N ALA A 373 10.28 -29.75 -23.36
CA ALA A 373 10.00 -30.70 -24.45
C ALA A 373 8.49 -30.87 -24.68
N SER A 374 7.66 -30.73 -23.62
CA SER A 374 6.22 -30.89 -23.68
C SER A 374 5.57 -30.30 -22.44
N LEU A 375 4.23 -30.22 -22.45
CA LEU A 375 3.43 -29.84 -21.31
C LEU A 375 2.61 -31.02 -20.82
N LEU A 376 2.66 -31.30 -19.53
CA LEU A 376 1.75 -32.20 -18.86
C LEU A 376 0.57 -31.38 -18.27
N TYR A 377 -0.63 -31.82 -18.56
CA TYR A 377 -1.86 -31.23 -18.01
C TYR A 377 -2.42 -32.17 -16.95
N GLU A 378 -2.60 -31.66 -15.74
CA GLU A 378 -3.34 -32.32 -14.66
C GLU A 378 -4.47 -31.42 -14.24
N ASP A 379 -5.67 -31.71 -14.71
CA ASP A 379 -6.87 -30.87 -14.60
C ASP A 379 -6.61 -29.45 -15.14
N GLU A 380 -6.67 -28.43 -14.30
CA GLU A 380 -6.38 -27.01 -14.68
C GLU A 380 -4.89 -26.66 -14.58
N ARG A 381 -4.05 -27.52 -14.05
CA ARG A 381 -2.61 -27.27 -13.85
C ARG A 381 -1.81 -27.68 -15.07
N LYS A 382 -0.78 -26.89 -15.39
CA LYS A 382 0.15 -27.12 -16.47
C LYS A 382 1.55 -27.28 -15.90
N PHE A 383 2.23 -28.38 -16.25
CA PHE A 383 3.60 -28.67 -15.85
C PHE A 383 4.48 -28.80 -17.06
N ASN A 384 5.64 -28.13 -17.07
CA ASN A 384 6.63 -28.28 -18.12
C ASN A 384 7.41 -29.57 -17.93
N ILE A 385 7.48 -30.41 -18.96
CA ILE A 385 8.44 -31.52 -19.02
C ILE A 385 9.75 -30.94 -19.53
N MET A 386 10.70 -30.70 -18.62
CA MET A 386 11.98 -30.05 -18.92
C MET A 386 13.07 -31.11 -19.22
N VAL A 387 13.83 -30.90 -20.30
CA VAL A 387 15.02 -31.62 -20.61
C VAL A 387 16.23 -30.77 -20.30
N ARG A 388 17.12 -31.25 -19.42
CA ARG A 388 18.33 -30.55 -19.02
C ARG A 388 19.43 -31.58 -18.67
N TYR A 389 20.69 -31.21 -18.88
CA TYR A 389 21.82 -32.07 -18.43
C TYR A 389 21.83 -32.13 -16.90
N SER A 390 22.26 -33.28 -16.37
CA SER A 390 22.45 -33.42 -14.93
C SER A 390 23.53 -32.47 -14.43
N GLU A 391 23.45 -32.10 -13.17
CA GLU A 391 24.24 -31.04 -12.57
C GLU A 391 25.74 -31.19 -12.77
N GLN A 392 26.25 -32.41 -12.61
CA GLN A 392 27.68 -32.75 -12.77
C GLN A 392 28.27 -32.33 -14.13
N PHE A 393 27.46 -32.22 -15.19
CA PHE A 393 27.93 -31.84 -16.54
C PHE A 393 27.77 -30.35 -16.86
N ARG A 394 27.36 -29.51 -15.88
CA ARG A 394 27.15 -28.10 -16.05
C ARG A 394 27.59 -27.23 -14.86
N GLN A 395 28.46 -27.78 -13.98
CA GLN A 395 28.89 -27.10 -12.74
C GLN A 395 29.95 -26.02 -12.97
N ASN A 396 30.76 -26.14 -13.98
CA ASN A 396 31.88 -25.23 -14.25
C ASN A 396 32.14 -25.08 -15.75
N GLU A 397 32.99 -24.11 -16.11
CA GLU A 397 33.36 -23.79 -17.50
C GLU A 397 33.92 -25.02 -18.25
N GLU A 398 34.72 -25.85 -17.57
CA GLU A 398 35.34 -27.02 -18.19
C GLU A 398 34.29 -28.07 -18.59
N GLU A 399 33.37 -28.41 -17.72
CA GLU A 399 32.30 -29.37 -18.01
C GLU A 399 31.33 -28.83 -19.08
N ILE A 400 31.00 -27.54 -19.06
CA ILE A 400 30.19 -26.88 -20.09
C ILE A 400 30.91 -26.93 -21.44
N GLY A 401 32.23 -26.72 -21.45
CA GLY A 401 33.03 -26.80 -22.66
C GLY A 401 33.06 -28.21 -23.33
N LYS A 402 32.78 -29.26 -22.54
CA LYS A 402 32.73 -30.65 -23.03
C LYS A 402 31.38 -31.03 -23.67
N ILE A 403 30.35 -30.20 -23.55
CA ILE A 403 29.02 -30.42 -24.14
C ILE A 403 29.18 -30.54 -25.66
N LEU A 404 28.58 -31.56 -26.22
CA LEU A 404 28.73 -31.89 -27.66
C LEU A 404 27.58 -31.26 -28.47
N VAL A 405 27.94 -30.66 -29.59
CA VAL A 405 27.03 -30.10 -30.59
C VAL A 405 27.17 -30.87 -31.90
N PRO A 406 26.09 -31.34 -32.53
CA PRO A 406 26.16 -32.04 -33.81
C PRO A 406 26.48 -31.05 -34.96
N ALA A 407 27.47 -31.41 -35.76
CA ALA A 407 27.76 -30.77 -37.04
C ALA A 407 26.87 -31.33 -38.17
N MET A 408 26.82 -30.64 -39.30
CA MET A 408 26.00 -31.08 -40.43
C MET A 408 26.36 -32.48 -40.98
N ASP A 409 27.61 -32.90 -40.84
CA ASP A 409 28.08 -34.21 -41.26
C ASP A 409 27.85 -35.31 -40.18
N GLY A 410 27.22 -34.95 -39.04
CA GLY A 410 26.99 -35.86 -37.91
C GLY A 410 28.16 -35.97 -36.92
N THR A 411 29.25 -35.24 -37.15
CA THR A 411 30.36 -35.17 -36.18
C THR A 411 29.94 -34.42 -34.94
N MET A 412 30.29 -34.92 -33.75
CA MET A 412 30.00 -34.28 -32.48
C MET A 412 31.19 -33.41 -32.06
N VAL A 413 30.96 -32.09 -31.99
CA VAL A 413 31.99 -31.08 -31.69
C VAL A 413 31.76 -30.49 -30.30
N PRO A 414 32.78 -30.50 -29.39
CA PRO A 414 32.65 -29.87 -28.08
C PRO A 414 32.50 -28.35 -28.17
N ILE A 415 31.71 -27.74 -27.30
CA ILE A 415 31.47 -26.28 -27.30
C ILE A 415 32.78 -25.50 -27.17
N LYS A 416 33.77 -25.97 -26.41
CA LYS A 416 35.09 -25.32 -26.28
C LYS A 416 35.83 -25.10 -27.60
N GLU A 417 35.54 -25.88 -28.64
CA GLU A 417 36.10 -25.70 -29.98
C GLU A 417 35.33 -24.70 -30.82
N LEU A 418 34.11 -24.36 -30.40
CA LEU A 418 33.17 -23.48 -31.09
C LEU A 418 32.99 -22.10 -30.44
N ALA A 419 33.39 -21.98 -29.17
CA ALA A 419 33.16 -20.80 -28.38
C ALA A 419 34.22 -20.57 -27.31
N ASP A 420 34.43 -19.30 -26.95
CA ASP A 420 35.20 -18.89 -25.79
C ASP A 420 34.26 -18.82 -24.57
N ILE A 421 34.59 -19.55 -23.53
CA ILE A 421 33.80 -19.61 -22.29
C ILE A 421 34.57 -18.87 -21.22
N THR A 422 33.97 -17.80 -20.68
CA THR A 422 34.62 -16.94 -19.66
C THR A 422 33.63 -16.54 -18.59
N THR A 423 34.10 -16.45 -17.35
CA THR A 423 33.33 -15.84 -16.27
C THR A 423 33.65 -14.35 -16.20
N ILE A 424 32.63 -13.54 -16.29
CA ILE A 424 32.72 -12.08 -16.17
C ILE A 424 31.86 -11.59 -15.02
N THR A 425 32.14 -10.38 -14.52
CA THR A 425 31.26 -9.70 -13.58
C THR A 425 30.43 -8.68 -14.34
N GLY A 426 29.13 -8.86 -14.33
CA GLY A 426 28.19 -8.01 -15.04
C GLY A 426 27.17 -7.31 -14.13
N PRO A 427 26.34 -6.43 -14.72
CA PRO A 427 25.22 -5.85 -14.00
C PRO A 427 24.09 -6.87 -13.86
N LEU A 428 23.68 -7.14 -12.62
CA LEU A 428 22.55 -8.02 -12.34
C LEU A 428 21.25 -7.46 -12.93
N LEU A 429 20.99 -6.18 -12.67
CA LEU A 429 19.80 -5.44 -13.07
C LEU A 429 20.17 -4.02 -13.53
N ILE A 430 19.48 -3.53 -14.52
CA ILE A 430 19.60 -2.15 -14.98
C ILE A 430 18.28 -1.43 -14.72
N PHE A 431 18.21 -0.75 -13.58
CA PHE A 431 17.04 0.05 -13.23
C PHE A 431 16.93 1.30 -14.11
N ARG A 432 15.70 1.61 -14.52
CA ARG A 432 15.39 2.81 -15.28
C ARG A 432 14.18 3.52 -14.71
N ASP A 433 14.27 4.84 -14.67
CA ASP A 433 13.16 5.73 -14.37
C ASP A 433 13.12 6.80 -15.48
N ASN A 434 11.97 6.98 -16.11
CA ASN A 434 11.81 7.86 -17.28
C ASN A 434 12.91 7.66 -18.35
N HIS A 435 13.24 6.40 -18.67
CA HIS A 435 14.27 5.96 -19.62
C HIS A 435 15.72 6.20 -19.18
N ALA A 436 15.98 6.94 -18.10
CA ALA A 436 17.32 7.15 -17.54
C ALA A 436 17.71 5.97 -16.61
N ARG A 437 18.98 5.52 -16.72
CA ARG A 437 19.53 4.50 -15.81
C ARG A 437 19.81 5.11 -14.47
N PHE A 438 19.62 4.36 -13.39
CA PHE A 438 19.95 4.80 -12.04
C PHE A 438 20.42 3.66 -11.14
N CYS A 439 21.23 4.02 -10.13
CA CYS A 439 21.56 3.20 -8.97
C CYS A 439 20.82 3.72 -7.74
N ARG A 440 20.58 2.85 -6.77
CA ARG A 440 19.93 3.18 -5.49
C ARG A 440 20.94 2.95 -4.37
N PRO A 441 21.25 3.94 -3.53
CA PRO A 441 21.83 3.73 -2.21
C PRO A 441 20.79 3.18 -1.27
#